data_7eccbfbbf1b4a3092eee8c7603538a0f
#
_entry.id   7eccbfbbf1b4a3092eee8c7603538a0f
#
_cell.length_a   1.000
_cell.length_b   1.000
_cell.length_c   1.000
_cell.angle_alpha   90.00
_cell.angle_beta   90.00
_cell.angle_gamma   90.00
#
_symmetry.space_group_name_H-M   'P 1'
#
loop_
_entity.id
_entity.type
_entity.pdbx_description
1 polymer ?
#
loop_
_entity_poly.entity_id
_entity_poly.type
_entity_poly.pdbx_seq_one_letter_code
_entity_poly.pdbx_strand_id
1 'polypeptide(L)'
;MSIKDITVIITSFKSGEKIKNCLNSIDRECKVLLIENSNDPNIKENIEKEFSNVECILTGANLGYGKSNNIGLKKVTTKYALILNPDTTLHPSALENFIKTIEK
;
A
#
# COMPACT_ATOMS: atom_id res chain seq x y z
N MET A 1 12.13 17.04 -1.32
CA MET A 1 11.49 15.78 -0.95
C MET A 1 11.05 14.99 -2.14
N SER A 2 11.01 13.69 -2.02
CA SER A 2 10.68 12.79 -3.11
C SER A 2 9.58 11.82 -2.71
N ILE A 3 9.12 11.03 -3.67
CA ILE A 3 8.12 9.97 -3.41
C ILE A 3 8.64 8.91 -2.45
N LYS A 4 9.96 8.84 -2.23
CA LYS A 4 10.54 7.94 -1.22
C LYS A 4 10.17 8.34 0.22
N ASP A 5 9.69 9.57 0.40
CA ASP A 5 9.23 10.05 1.71
C ASP A 5 7.79 9.64 1.99
N ILE A 6 7.13 8.96 1.08
CA ILE A 6 5.75 8.49 1.22
C ILE A 6 5.73 6.97 1.38
N THR A 7 4.95 6.49 2.34
CA THR A 7 4.56 5.07 2.41
C THR A 7 3.07 5.00 2.10
N VAL A 8 2.71 4.21 1.11
CA VAL A 8 1.31 3.96 0.77
C VAL A 8 0.81 2.77 1.59
N ILE A 9 -0.34 2.91 2.23
CA ILE A 9 -0.97 1.85 3.01
C ILE A 9 -2.24 1.42 2.28
N ILE A 10 -2.35 0.13 2.01
CA ILE A 10 -3.52 -0.44 1.33
C ILE A 10 -4.02 -1.60 2.18
N THR A 11 -5.32 -1.63 2.46
CA THR A 11 -5.96 -2.75 3.12
C THR A 11 -6.72 -3.56 2.08
N SER A 12 -6.48 -4.87 2.05
CA SER A 12 -7.13 -5.76 1.10
C SER A 12 -7.69 -7.00 1.79
N PHE A 13 -8.64 -7.63 1.12
CA PHE A 13 -9.17 -8.93 1.52
C PHE A 13 -9.37 -9.74 0.23
N LYS A 14 -8.39 -10.59 -0.07
CA LYS A 14 -8.41 -11.49 -1.24
C LYS A 14 -8.81 -10.78 -2.54
N SER A 15 -8.24 -9.60 -2.78
CA SER A 15 -8.65 -8.72 -3.88
C SER A 15 -8.24 -9.19 -5.28
N GLY A 16 -7.42 -10.25 -5.39
CA GLY A 16 -7.07 -10.84 -6.69
C GLY A 16 -6.38 -9.87 -7.64
N GLU A 17 -6.88 -9.81 -8.88
CA GLU A 17 -6.27 -8.96 -9.91
C GLU A 17 -6.44 -7.46 -9.65
N LYS A 18 -7.47 -7.06 -8.90
CA LYS A 18 -7.70 -5.65 -8.59
C LYS A 18 -6.53 -5.04 -7.83
N ILE A 19 -5.97 -5.78 -6.87
CA ILE A 19 -4.85 -5.27 -6.09
C ILE A 19 -3.61 -5.09 -6.96
N LYS A 20 -3.41 -5.97 -7.95
CA LYS A 20 -2.28 -5.84 -8.85
C LYS A 20 -2.36 -4.58 -9.71
N ASN A 21 -3.55 -4.21 -10.18
CA ASN A 21 -3.74 -2.98 -10.93
C ASN A 21 -3.40 -1.76 -10.08
N CYS A 22 -3.85 -1.76 -8.83
CA CYS A 22 -3.52 -0.70 -7.89
C CYS A 22 -2.00 -0.61 -7.68
N LEU A 23 -1.35 -1.73 -7.38
CA LEU A 23 0.09 -1.77 -7.12
C LEU A 23 0.91 -1.37 -8.35
N ASN A 24 0.48 -1.77 -9.55
CA ASN A 24 1.16 -1.38 -10.78
C ASN A 24 1.09 0.14 -11.04
N SER A 25 0.08 0.81 -10.50
CA SER A 25 -0.07 2.25 -10.67
C SER A 25 0.81 3.07 -9.72
N ILE A 26 1.44 2.42 -8.74
CA ILE A 26 2.30 3.10 -7.76
C ILE A 26 3.76 3.00 -8.21
N ASP A 27 4.47 4.13 -8.19
CA ASP A 27 5.87 4.17 -8.55
C ASP A 27 6.67 3.18 -7.68
N ARG A 28 7.57 2.42 -8.32
CA ARG A 28 8.36 1.38 -7.63
C ARG A 28 9.33 1.95 -6.59
N GLU A 29 9.61 3.24 -6.62
CA GLU A 29 10.43 3.89 -5.61
C GLU A 29 9.66 4.21 -4.34
N CYS A 30 8.33 4.13 -4.38
CA CYS A 30 7.46 4.39 -3.24
C CYS A 30 7.23 3.09 -2.45
N LYS A 31 7.46 3.13 -1.15
CA LYS A 31 7.20 1.96 -0.31
C LYS A 31 5.69 1.75 -0.12
N VAL A 32 5.26 0.51 -0.19
CA VAL A 32 3.86 0.13 0.00
C VAL A 32 3.76 -0.91 1.11
N LEU A 33 2.86 -0.67 2.05
CA LEU A 33 2.46 -1.66 3.05
C LEU A 33 1.07 -2.16 2.67
N LEU A 34 0.99 -3.41 2.25
CA LEU A 34 -0.27 -4.06 1.92
C LEU A 34 -0.73 -4.87 3.12
N ILE A 35 -1.80 -4.43 3.75
CA ILE A 35 -2.38 -5.12 4.91
C ILE A 35 -3.45 -6.07 4.38
N GLU A 36 -3.09 -7.34 4.28
CA GLU A 36 -3.98 -8.36 3.72
C GLU A 36 -4.74 -9.05 4.86
N ASN A 37 -6.06 -8.86 4.89
CA ASN A 37 -6.93 -9.38 5.93
C ASN A 37 -7.29 -10.85 5.69
N SER A 38 -6.27 -11.69 5.59
CA SER A 38 -6.44 -13.12 5.42
C SER A 38 -5.25 -13.86 6.03
N ASN A 39 -5.31 -15.17 5.96
CA ASN A 39 -4.25 -16.06 6.43
C ASN A 39 -3.68 -16.87 5.27
N ASP A 40 -3.58 -16.27 4.10
CA ASP A 40 -3.10 -16.96 2.90
C ASP A 40 -1.65 -16.57 2.58
N PRO A 41 -0.67 -17.42 2.91
CA PRO A 41 0.73 -17.11 2.66
C PRO A 41 1.07 -17.02 1.16
N ASN A 42 0.26 -17.64 0.29
CA ASN A 42 0.49 -17.53 -1.15
C ASN A 42 0.26 -16.12 -1.66
N ILE A 43 -0.70 -15.40 -1.10
CA ILE A 43 -0.95 -14.01 -1.47
C ILE A 43 0.29 -13.18 -1.15
N LYS A 44 0.82 -13.32 0.06
CA LYS A 44 2.02 -12.60 0.49
C LYS A 44 3.21 -12.92 -0.41
N GLU A 45 3.47 -14.20 -0.64
CA GLU A 45 4.60 -14.62 -1.44
C GLU A 45 4.52 -14.11 -2.87
N ASN A 46 3.36 -14.25 -3.50
CA ASN A 46 3.17 -13.81 -4.89
C ASN A 46 3.31 -12.30 -5.06
N ILE A 47 2.72 -11.54 -4.14
CA ILE A 47 2.78 -10.07 -4.19
C ILE A 47 4.21 -9.58 -3.97
N GLU A 48 4.90 -10.07 -2.96
CA GLU A 48 6.25 -9.62 -2.65
C GLU A 48 7.25 -10.02 -3.72
N LYS A 49 7.00 -11.12 -4.42
CA LYS A 49 7.84 -11.57 -5.52
C LYS A 49 7.68 -10.68 -6.76
N GLU A 50 6.45 -10.25 -7.04
CA GLU A 50 6.16 -9.42 -8.22
C GLU A 50 6.46 -7.94 -7.99
N PHE A 51 6.27 -7.45 -6.77
CA PHE A 51 6.40 -6.02 -6.43
C PHE A 51 7.45 -5.84 -5.35
N SER A 52 8.65 -5.47 -5.75
CA SER A 52 9.80 -5.34 -4.83
C SER A 52 9.63 -4.22 -3.79
N ASN A 53 8.76 -3.25 -4.05
CA ASN A 53 8.50 -2.13 -3.15
C ASN A 53 7.37 -2.42 -2.15
N VAL A 54 6.76 -3.58 -2.21
CA VAL A 54 5.62 -3.94 -1.37
C VAL A 54 6.03 -4.91 -0.26
N GLU A 55 5.63 -4.58 0.97
CA GLU A 55 5.66 -5.52 2.08
C GLU A 55 4.21 -5.89 2.38
N CYS A 56 3.90 -7.18 2.30
CA CYS A 56 2.56 -7.68 2.57
C CYS A 56 2.50 -8.20 4.00
N ILE A 57 1.52 -7.72 4.77
CA ILE A 57 1.33 -8.12 6.16
C ILE A 57 0.02 -8.90 6.25
N LEU A 58 0.10 -10.17 6.62
CA LEU A 58 -1.08 -11.00 6.82
C LEU A 58 -1.60 -10.79 8.23
N THR A 59 -2.86 -10.41 8.37
CA THR A 59 -3.45 -10.18 9.69
C THR A 59 -4.04 -11.45 10.31
N GLY A 60 -4.29 -12.46 9.50
CA GLY A 60 -4.85 -13.72 9.96
C GLY A 60 -6.38 -13.74 10.06
N ALA A 61 -7.02 -12.60 9.91
CA ALA A 61 -8.48 -12.49 10.02
C ALA A 61 -8.94 -11.19 9.36
N ASN A 62 -10.23 -11.10 9.06
CA ASN A 62 -10.81 -9.88 8.53
C ASN A 62 -11.08 -8.90 9.68
N LEU A 63 -10.12 -8.02 9.94
CA LEU A 63 -10.17 -7.07 11.06
C LEU A 63 -10.96 -5.80 10.76
N GLY A 64 -11.37 -5.61 9.50
CA GLY A 64 -12.01 -4.38 9.07
C GLY A 64 -11.00 -3.31 8.68
N TYR A 65 -11.49 -2.31 7.98
CA TYR A 65 -10.67 -1.30 7.33
C TYR A 65 -9.86 -0.45 8.33
N GLY A 66 -10.52 0.04 9.38
CA GLY A 66 -9.88 0.93 10.35
C GLY A 66 -8.74 0.27 11.12
N LYS A 67 -8.98 -0.93 11.65
CA LYS A 67 -7.95 -1.66 12.39
C LYS A 67 -6.76 -2.02 11.51
N SER A 68 -7.04 -2.42 10.27
CA SER A 68 -5.98 -2.80 9.33
C SER A 68 -5.12 -1.60 8.95
N ASN A 69 -5.75 -0.46 8.66
CA ASN A 69 -5.00 0.75 8.36
C ASN A 69 -4.15 1.20 9.55
N ASN A 70 -4.63 1.03 10.77
CA ASN A 70 -3.84 1.35 11.97
C ASN A 70 -2.61 0.46 12.12
N ILE A 71 -2.72 -0.82 11.75
CA ILE A 71 -1.55 -1.71 11.72
C ILE A 71 -0.48 -1.15 10.77
N GLY A 72 -0.90 -0.74 9.58
CA GLY A 72 0.00 -0.13 8.62
C GLY A 72 0.61 1.17 9.13
N LEU A 73 -0.20 2.06 9.67
CA LEU A 73 0.27 3.35 10.17
C LEU A 73 1.34 3.21 11.24
N LYS A 74 1.23 2.21 12.11
CA LYS A 74 2.23 1.96 13.16
C LYS A 74 3.58 1.51 12.60
N LYS A 75 3.62 1.03 11.38
CA LYS A 75 4.84 0.54 10.73
C LYS A 75 5.49 1.56 9.81
N VAL A 76 4.85 2.71 9.61
CA VAL A 76 5.40 3.76 8.74
C VAL A 76 6.62 4.40 9.39
N THR A 77 7.71 4.47 8.63
CA THR A 77 8.95 5.13 9.05
C THR A 77 9.32 6.30 8.15
N THR A 78 8.57 6.51 7.08
CA THR A 78 8.76 7.65 6.19
C THR A 78 8.03 8.87 6.72
N LYS A 79 8.29 10.02 6.09
CA LYS A 79 7.73 11.29 6.55
C LYS A 79 6.20 11.38 6.41
N TYR A 80 5.67 10.75 5.36
CA TYR A 80 4.23 10.80 5.05
C TYR A 80 3.67 9.40 4.87
N ALA A 81 2.39 9.26 5.17
CA ALA A 81 1.63 8.05 4.92
C ALA A 81 0.39 8.41 4.08
N LEU A 82 0.12 7.63 3.05
CA LEU A 82 -1.05 7.80 2.21
C LEU A 82 -1.88 6.52 2.25
N ILE A 83 -3.11 6.60 2.74
CA ILE A 83 -4.03 5.47 2.74
C ILE A 83 -4.77 5.44 1.41
N LEU A 84 -4.69 4.31 0.73
CA LEU A 84 -5.25 4.14 -0.60
C LEU A 84 -6.20 2.96 -0.64
N ASN A 85 -7.33 3.13 -1.34
CA ASN A 85 -8.29 2.05 -1.54
C ASN A 85 -7.73 1.06 -2.57
N PRO A 86 -7.88 -0.27 -2.36
CA PRO A 86 -7.32 -1.26 -3.29
C PRO A 86 -7.91 -1.22 -4.70
N ASP A 87 -9.07 -0.59 -4.89
CA ASP A 87 -9.68 -0.43 -6.22
C ASP A 87 -9.16 0.79 -6.97
N THR A 88 -8.30 1.59 -6.34
CA THR A 88 -7.78 2.82 -6.92
C THR A 88 -6.58 2.56 -7.82
N THR A 89 -6.51 3.30 -8.93
CA THR A 89 -5.28 3.38 -9.73
C THR A 89 -4.81 4.82 -9.74
N LEU A 90 -3.52 5.03 -9.46
CA LEU A 90 -2.98 6.38 -9.39
C LEU A 90 -2.58 6.89 -10.77
N HIS A 91 -2.86 8.17 -11.04
CA HIS A 91 -2.29 8.85 -12.18
C HIS A 91 -0.76 8.91 -12.02
N PRO A 92 0.03 8.84 -13.10
CA PRO A 92 1.51 8.84 -12.98
C PRO A 92 2.10 10.00 -12.17
N SER A 93 1.45 11.15 -12.11
CA SER A 93 1.96 12.30 -11.35
C SER A 93 1.29 12.48 -9.99
N ALA A 94 0.43 11.55 -9.56
CA ALA A 94 -0.36 11.72 -8.34
C ALA A 94 0.48 11.88 -7.09
N LEU A 95 1.53 11.06 -6.92
CA LEU A 95 2.38 11.13 -5.73
C LEU A 95 3.19 12.41 -5.68
N GLU A 96 3.70 12.88 -6.80
CA GLU A 96 4.42 14.15 -6.87
C GLU A 96 3.51 15.33 -6.56
N ASN A 97 2.29 15.30 -7.08
CA ASN A 97 1.30 16.34 -6.80
C ASN A 97 0.89 16.34 -5.33
N PHE A 98 0.78 15.15 -4.72
CA PHE A 98 0.52 15.01 -3.30
C PHE A 98 1.60 15.71 -2.47
N ILE A 99 2.88 15.46 -2.77
CA ILE A 99 3.99 16.10 -2.08
C ILE A 99 3.93 17.62 -2.23
N LYS A 100 3.73 18.11 -3.46
CA LYS A 100 3.64 19.56 -3.71
C LYS A 100 2.52 20.20 -2.90
N THR A 101 1.40 19.52 -2.73
CA THR A 101 0.25 20.05 -2.00
C THR A 101 0.53 20.14 -0.50
N ILE A 102 1.12 19.09 0.09
CA ILE A 102 1.35 19.08 1.54
C ILE A 102 2.56 19.91 1.97
N GLU A 103 3.43 20.28 1.05
CA GLU A 103 4.62 21.09 1.34
C GLU A 103 4.41 22.57 1.12
N LYS A 104 3.21 22.97 0.74
CA LYS A 104 2.88 24.37 0.70
C LYS A 104 2.82 24.93 2.14
#